data_6712f16600e99dae6e6170228a4afee0
#
_entry.id   6712f16600e99dae6e6170228a4afee0
#
_cell.length_a   1.000
_cell.length_b   1.000
_cell.length_c   1.000
_cell.angle_alpha   90.00
_cell.angle_beta   90.00
_cell.angle_gamma   90.00
#
_symmetry.space_group_name_H-M   'P 1'
#
loop_
_entity.id
_entity.type
_entity.pdbx_description
1 polymer ?
#
loop_
_entity_poly.entity_id
_entity_poly.type
_entity_poly.pdbx_seq_one_letter_code
_entity_poly.pdbx_strand_id
1 'polypeptide(L)'
;MKFAPKSAAALAPLLFALAACGGGADEADEPIADATPAASETAAPGDTATPAPGETPTPGATPSESPSPTPTPTASATPIAAAGPPTVFNQCTACHSTDRGENGIGPSLAGVFGRRSGTLPGFEYSQAMKDAGLTWNQSNLDRYLENPRGVVPGTTMAYNGVKDAAQRQAAINYLKTL
;
A
#
# COMPACT_ATOMS: atom_id res chain seq x y z
N MET A 1 -25.14 -13.19 46.87
CA MET A 1 -24.97 -14.45 47.61
C MET A 1 -24.92 -15.60 46.63
N LYS A 2 -24.00 -16.51 46.84
CA LYS A 2 -23.67 -17.77 46.14
C LYS A 2 -22.66 -17.62 44.99
N PHE A 3 -21.45 -17.82 45.41
CA PHE A 3 -20.30 -18.24 44.62
C PHE A 3 -20.52 -19.70 44.16
N ALA A 4 -20.16 -20.04 42.94
CA ALA A 4 -20.03 -21.41 42.50
C ALA A 4 -18.66 -21.56 41.78
N PRO A 5 -18.03 -22.74 41.86
CA PRO A 5 -16.58 -22.85 41.86
C PRO A 5 -15.98 -23.17 40.47
N LYS A 6 -14.69 -22.87 40.44
CA LYS A 6 -13.67 -23.21 39.44
C LYS A 6 -13.69 -24.68 39.03
N SER A 7 -13.74 -24.97 37.76
CA SER A 7 -13.35 -26.28 37.20
C SER A 7 -11.96 -26.12 36.57
N ALA A 8 -11.00 -26.74 37.23
CA ALA A 8 -9.69 -27.02 36.70
C ALA A 8 -9.80 -28.22 35.74
N ALA A 9 -9.38 -28.05 34.50
CA ALA A 9 -9.24 -29.15 33.56
C ALA A 9 -7.76 -29.27 33.18
N ALA A 10 -7.29 -30.48 33.36
CA ALA A 10 -5.96 -30.99 33.40
C ALA A 10 -5.19 -30.86 32.08
N LEU A 11 -3.88 -30.64 32.25
CA LEU A 11 -2.83 -30.84 31.23
C LEU A 11 -2.72 -32.33 30.87
N ALA A 12 -2.70 -32.63 29.58
CA ALA A 12 -2.12 -33.87 29.06
C ALA A 12 -0.94 -33.53 28.16
N PRO A 13 0.27 -34.04 28.41
CA PRO A 13 1.40 -33.88 27.50
C PRO A 13 1.32 -34.94 26.40
N LEU A 14 1.22 -34.53 25.16
CA LEU A 14 1.36 -35.43 24.01
C LEU A 14 2.82 -35.41 23.56
N LEU A 15 3.55 -36.44 23.95
CA LEU A 15 4.87 -36.81 23.45
C LEU A 15 4.72 -37.22 21.97
N PHE A 16 5.32 -36.49 21.06
CA PHE A 16 5.50 -36.94 19.68
C PHE A 16 6.97 -37.29 19.47
N ALA A 17 7.17 -38.57 19.21
CA ALA A 17 8.45 -39.21 18.96
C ALA A 17 9.02 -38.73 17.61
N LEU A 18 10.36 -38.48 17.65
CA LEU A 18 11.20 -38.35 16.46
C LEU A 18 11.27 -39.71 15.74
N ALA A 19 10.98 -39.69 14.46
CA ALA A 19 11.42 -40.72 13.52
C ALA A 19 12.43 -40.08 12.57
N ALA A 20 13.70 -40.44 12.75
CA ALA A 20 14.77 -40.20 11.82
C ALA A 20 14.79 -41.34 10.79
N CYS A 21 14.81 -41.00 9.52
CA CYS A 21 15.32 -41.81 8.40
C CYS A 21 15.81 -40.76 7.40
N GLY A 22 17.04 -40.65 7.03
CA GLY A 22 18.03 -41.67 6.70
C GLY A 22 18.14 -41.78 5.19
N GLY A 23 19.24 -41.26 4.62
CA GLY A 23 19.88 -41.79 3.45
C GLY A 23 19.51 -41.19 2.09
N GLY A 24 20.54 -40.78 1.37
CA GLY A 24 20.50 -40.57 -0.07
C GLY A 24 21.52 -39.53 -0.50
N ALA A 25 22.81 -39.84 -0.44
CA ALA A 25 23.84 -39.21 -1.25
C ALA A 25 23.70 -39.73 -2.67
N ASP A 26 23.73 -38.84 -3.63
CA ASP A 26 24.24 -39.15 -4.99
C ASP A 26 24.91 -37.89 -5.54
N GLU A 27 26.20 -38.04 -5.67
CA GLU A 27 27.14 -37.19 -6.39
C GLU A 27 26.88 -37.30 -7.91
N ALA A 28 26.96 -36.18 -8.56
CA ALA A 28 27.45 -36.03 -9.95
C ALA A 28 27.64 -34.52 -10.13
N ASP A 29 28.78 -33.98 -9.84
CA ASP A 29 30.04 -33.86 -10.58
C ASP A 29 29.84 -33.89 -12.10
N GLU A 30 29.86 -32.71 -12.69
CA GLU A 30 30.41 -32.41 -13.99
C GLU A 30 30.62 -30.90 -14.13
N PRO A 31 31.87 -30.45 -14.38
CA PRO A 31 32.19 -29.09 -14.73
C PRO A 31 32.29 -28.94 -16.23
N ILE A 32 31.64 -28.03 -16.86
CA ILE A 32 31.96 -27.55 -18.19
C ILE A 32 32.01 -26.04 -18.21
N ALA A 33 33.24 -25.59 -18.32
CA ALA A 33 33.90 -24.90 -19.41
C ALA A 33 33.28 -23.53 -19.71
N ASP A 34 33.92 -22.50 -19.19
CA ASP A 34 34.86 -21.66 -19.93
C ASP A 34 34.41 -21.34 -21.39
N ALA A 35 33.93 -20.13 -21.55
CA ALA A 35 33.97 -19.40 -22.79
C ALA A 35 33.87 -17.88 -22.53
N THR A 36 34.99 -17.30 -22.19
CA THR A 36 35.38 -15.94 -22.58
C THR A 36 36.35 -16.12 -23.77
N PRO A 37 36.62 -15.19 -24.64
CA PRO A 37 36.13 -13.84 -24.89
C PRO A 37 35.85 -13.56 -26.38
N ALA A 38 35.23 -12.44 -26.66
CA ALA A 38 35.55 -11.73 -27.90
C ALA A 38 35.39 -10.23 -27.68
N ALA A 39 36.52 -9.61 -27.51
CA ALA A 39 36.71 -8.21 -27.77
C ALA A 39 36.71 -7.96 -29.30
N SER A 40 36.08 -6.92 -29.73
CA SER A 40 36.37 -6.15 -30.93
C SER A 40 35.72 -4.79 -30.72
N GLU A 41 36.50 -3.84 -30.40
CA GLU A 41 37.24 -2.85 -31.22
C GLU A 41 36.34 -1.89 -32.00
N THR A 42 36.51 -0.62 -31.57
CA THR A 42 36.91 0.53 -32.37
C THR A 42 35.86 1.14 -33.29
N ALA A 43 35.39 2.31 -32.94
CA ALA A 43 35.50 3.52 -33.74
C ALA A 43 34.92 4.75 -33.01
N ALA A 44 35.77 5.66 -32.66
CA ALA A 44 35.51 7.10 -32.59
C ALA A 44 36.07 7.70 -33.90
N PRO A 45 36.01 8.98 -34.16
CA PRO A 45 35.23 10.13 -33.69
C PRO A 45 34.67 10.99 -34.86
N GLY A 46 33.90 11.96 -34.55
CA GLY A 46 33.55 13.06 -35.44
C GLY A 46 32.09 13.44 -35.26
N ASP A 47 31.71 14.59 -34.83
CA ASP A 47 31.92 15.90 -35.33
C ASP A 47 31.51 16.93 -34.31
N THR A 48 32.40 17.89 -34.19
CA THR A 48 32.22 19.15 -33.51
C THR A 48 31.19 20.01 -34.26
N ALA A 49 30.05 20.25 -33.67
CA ALA A 49 29.13 21.29 -34.12
C ALA A 49 29.14 22.42 -33.08
N THR A 50 29.79 23.51 -33.47
CA THR A 50 29.85 24.81 -32.86
C THR A 50 28.45 25.37 -32.58
N PRO A 51 28.14 25.87 -31.39
CA PRO A 51 26.92 26.62 -31.16
C PRO A 51 27.04 28.01 -31.73
N ALA A 52 26.12 28.40 -32.59
CA ALA A 52 25.95 29.77 -33.04
C ALA A 52 25.35 30.66 -31.91
N PRO A 53 25.82 31.87 -31.72
CA PRO A 53 25.29 32.80 -30.74
C PRO A 53 24.16 33.64 -31.32
N GLY A 54 23.12 33.82 -30.54
CA GLY A 54 22.28 35.00 -30.66
C GLY A 54 20.86 34.79 -31.13
N GLU A 55 19.94 34.67 -30.19
CA GLU A 55 18.67 35.38 -30.35
C GLU A 55 18.19 35.84 -28.97
N THR A 56 18.13 37.15 -28.85
CA THR A 56 17.64 37.92 -27.72
C THR A 56 16.16 37.62 -27.47
N PRO A 57 15.74 37.29 -26.25
CA PRO A 57 14.30 37.16 -25.97
C PRO A 57 13.67 38.56 -25.93
N THR A 58 12.73 38.79 -26.81
CA THR A 58 11.77 39.90 -26.76
C THR A 58 10.88 39.77 -25.53
N PRO A 59 10.78 40.78 -24.65
CA PRO A 59 9.80 40.79 -23.59
C PRO A 59 8.48 41.32 -24.11
N GLY A 60 7.46 40.49 -24.08
CA GLY A 60 6.13 40.96 -24.40
C GLY A 60 5.11 39.85 -24.70
N ALA A 61 4.64 39.15 -23.71
CA ALA A 61 3.31 38.58 -23.71
C ALA A 61 2.84 38.46 -22.26
N THR A 62 2.05 39.40 -21.85
CA THR A 62 1.21 39.37 -20.66
C THR A 62 0.36 38.09 -20.69
N PRO A 63 0.43 37.21 -19.66
CA PRO A 63 -0.52 36.12 -19.57
C PRO A 63 -1.90 36.70 -19.30
N SER A 64 -2.78 36.53 -20.28
CA SER A 64 -4.21 36.73 -20.12
C SER A 64 -4.69 35.76 -19.05
N GLU A 65 -5.12 36.28 -17.93
CA GLU A 65 -5.81 35.53 -16.90
C GLU A 65 -7.09 34.95 -17.52
N SER A 66 -7.04 33.65 -17.80
CA SER A 66 -8.24 32.86 -18.05
C SER A 66 -9.01 32.77 -16.73
N PRO A 67 -10.30 33.11 -16.70
CA PRO A 67 -11.07 33.03 -15.47
C PRO A 67 -11.10 31.59 -15.00
N SER A 68 -10.51 31.36 -13.82
CA SER A 68 -10.64 30.12 -13.04
C SER A 68 -12.12 29.77 -12.92
N PRO A 69 -12.54 28.55 -13.28
CA PRO A 69 -13.91 28.17 -13.04
C PRO A 69 -14.13 28.16 -11.52
N THR A 70 -15.00 29.05 -11.09
CA THR A 70 -15.53 29.06 -9.73
C THR A 70 -16.04 27.66 -9.41
N PRO A 71 -15.53 26.98 -8.36
CA PRO A 71 -16.09 25.71 -7.97
C PRO A 71 -17.51 25.96 -7.48
N THR A 72 -18.48 25.50 -8.24
CA THR A 72 -19.86 25.43 -7.81
C THR A 72 -19.91 24.52 -6.57
N PRO A 73 -20.29 25.00 -5.38
CA PRO A 73 -20.46 24.14 -4.22
C PRO A 73 -21.80 23.41 -4.38
N THR A 74 -21.76 22.27 -5.03
CA THR A 74 -22.91 21.37 -5.04
C THR A 74 -22.49 20.03 -4.48
N ALA A 75 -22.47 19.93 -3.19
CA ALA A 75 -22.86 18.73 -2.46
C ALA A 75 -23.12 19.18 -1.03
N SER A 76 -24.39 19.32 -0.72
CA SER A 76 -24.88 19.37 0.65
C SER A 76 -24.31 18.14 1.36
N ALA A 77 -23.25 18.35 2.12
CA ALA A 77 -22.74 17.35 3.03
C ALA A 77 -23.81 17.17 4.11
N THR A 78 -24.71 16.23 3.90
CA THR A 78 -25.55 15.71 4.97
C THR A 78 -24.59 15.25 6.06
N PRO A 79 -24.73 15.72 7.31
CA PRO A 79 -23.88 15.24 8.40
C PRO A 79 -24.18 13.75 8.62
N ILE A 80 -23.24 12.89 8.24
CA ILE A 80 -23.31 11.46 8.49
C ILE A 80 -22.86 11.21 9.93
N ALA A 81 -23.68 11.65 10.87
CA ALA A 81 -23.64 11.16 12.23
C ALA A 81 -24.69 10.06 12.34
N ALA A 82 -24.26 8.82 12.61
CA ALA A 82 -25.05 7.63 12.92
C ALA A 82 -25.52 6.72 11.76
N ALA A 83 -24.96 6.78 10.58
CA ALA A 83 -25.11 5.66 9.67
C ALA A 83 -23.99 4.64 9.96
N GLY A 84 -24.35 3.37 10.15
CA GLY A 84 -23.40 2.27 10.27
C GLY A 84 -22.44 2.20 9.06
N PRO A 85 -21.55 1.21 9.02
CA PRO A 85 -20.58 1.10 7.92
C PRO A 85 -21.28 1.06 6.57
N PRO A 86 -20.81 1.85 5.57
CA PRO A 86 -21.39 1.82 4.23
C PRO A 86 -21.17 0.43 3.60
N THR A 87 -22.08 0.00 2.72
CA THR A 87 -22.04 -1.34 2.10
C THR A 87 -20.67 -1.65 1.46
N VAL A 88 -20.03 -0.67 0.84
CA VAL A 88 -18.69 -0.84 0.25
C VAL A 88 -17.66 -1.24 1.30
N PHE A 89 -17.83 -0.85 2.55
CA PHE A 89 -16.89 -1.15 3.63
C PHE A 89 -16.86 -2.64 4.02
N ASN A 90 -17.90 -3.41 3.67
CA ASN A 90 -17.93 -4.87 3.91
C ASN A 90 -16.76 -5.59 3.21
N GLN A 91 -16.24 -5.03 2.12
CA GLN A 91 -15.06 -5.57 1.44
C GLN A 91 -13.78 -5.40 2.27
N CYS A 92 -13.73 -4.39 3.12
CA CYS A 92 -12.58 -4.10 3.97
C CYS A 92 -12.55 -5.03 5.19
N THR A 93 -13.71 -5.30 5.80
CA THR A 93 -13.83 -6.12 7.02
C THR A 93 -13.49 -7.59 6.80
N ALA A 94 -13.41 -8.05 5.55
CA ALA A 94 -12.91 -9.39 5.24
C ALA A 94 -11.44 -9.60 5.66
N CYS A 95 -10.66 -8.52 5.73
CA CYS A 95 -9.23 -8.56 6.03
C CYS A 95 -8.82 -7.65 7.20
N HIS A 96 -9.58 -6.62 7.50
CA HIS A 96 -9.26 -5.61 8.50
C HIS A 96 -10.27 -5.61 9.64
N SER A 97 -9.79 -5.46 10.89
CA SER A 97 -10.64 -5.12 12.02
C SER A 97 -10.86 -3.60 12.12
N THR A 98 -11.96 -3.19 12.74
CA THR A 98 -12.22 -1.81 13.14
C THR A 98 -11.87 -1.55 14.61
N ASP A 99 -11.51 -2.58 15.35
CA ASP A 99 -11.16 -2.48 16.76
C ASP A 99 -9.68 -2.16 16.95
N ARG A 100 -9.37 -1.36 17.96
CA ARG A 100 -8.00 -0.97 18.28
C ARG A 100 -7.18 -2.17 18.72
N GLY A 101 -6.00 -2.33 18.11
CA GLY A 101 -5.06 -3.38 18.47
C GLY A 101 -5.41 -4.75 17.91
N GLU A 102 -6.51 -4.89 17.20
CA GLU A 102 -6.90 -6.13 16.54
C GLU A 102 -6.48 -6.09 15.06
N ASN A 103 -5.46 -6.86 14.75
CA ASN A 103 -5.00 -7.03 13.38
C ASN A 103 -5.55 -8.34 12.82
N GLY A 104 -6.05 -8.29 11.58
CA GLY A 104 -6.43 -9.47 10.82
C GLY A 104 -5.35 -9.82 9.78
N ILE A 105 -5.77 -10.21 8.57
CA ILE A 105 -4.89 -10.34 7.41
C ILE A 105 -4.25 -8.98 7.09
N GLY A 106 -5.01 -7.91 7.27
CA GLY A 106 -4.56 -6.53 7.20
C GLY A 106 -4.51 -5.87 8.58
N PRO A 107 -3.91 -4.67 8.67
CA PRO A 107 -3.84 -3.91 9.92
C PRO A 107 -5.22 -3.39 10.35
N SER A 108 -5.39 -3.16 11.64
CA SER A 108 -6.59 -2.48 12.17
C SER A 108 -6.78 -1.11 11.51
N LEU A 109 -8.01 -0.81 11.14
CA LEU A 109 -8.43 0.47 10.58
C LEU A 109 -8.78 1.51 11.65
N ALA A 110 -8.85 1.11 12.92
CA ALA A 110 -9.08 2.05 14.02
C ALA A 110 -8.02 3.16 14.03
N GLY A 111 -8.47 4.42 13.95
CA GLY A 111 -7.59 5.59 13.90
C GLY A 111 -6.66 5.63 12.68
N VAL A 112 -7.06 5.03 11.56
CA VAL A 112 -6.25 5.08 10.33
C VAL A 112 -6.20 6.48 9.73
N PHE A 113 -7.27 7.26 9.85
CA PHE A 113 -7.30 8.62 9.32
C PHE A 113 -6.30 9.51 10.06
N GLY A 114 -5.44 10.20 9.32
CA GLY A 114 -4.34 11.01 9.86
C GLY A 114 -3.07 10.23 10.20
N ARG A 115 -3.11 8.89 10.24
CA ARG A 115 -1.94 8.05 10.53
C ARG A 115 -1.00 7.96 9.32
N ARG A 116 0.30 7.78 9.57
CA ARG A 116 1.26 7.51 8.51
C ARG A 116 1.16 6.05 8.03
N SER A 117 1.48 5.85 6.75
CA SER A 117 1.59 4.51 6.16
C SER A 117 2.64 3.67 6.91
N GLY A 118 2.38 2.37 7.08
CA GLY A 118 3.36 1.45 7.64
C GLY A 118 3.69 1.63 9.12
N THR A 119 2.90 2.39 9.92
CA THR A 119 3.30 2.78 11.29
C THR A 119 2.45 2.20 12.41
N LEU A 120 1.40 1.41 12.13
CA LEU A 120 0.61 0.79 13.21
C LEU A 120 1.48 -0.25 13.94
N PRO A 121 1.65 -0.13 15.27
CA PRO A 121 2.40 -1.11 16.04
C PRO A 121 1.74 -2.50 15.98
N GLY A 122 2.57 -3.55 16.01
CA GLY A 122 2.07 -4.94 16.05
C GLY A 122 1.54 -5.49 14.72
N PHE A 123 1.70 -4.76 13.62
CA PHE A 123 1.42 -5.27 12.29
C PHE A 123 2.67 -5.23 11.39
N GLU A 124 2.91 -6.31 10.68
CA GLU A 124 4.04 -6.42 9.77
C GLU A 124 3.67 -5.93 8.37
N TYR A 125 4.12 -4.72 8.05
CA TYR A 125 3.89 -4.11 6.74
C TYR A 125 4.94 -4.53 5.73
N SER A 126 4.57 -4.54 4.43
CA SER A 126 5.56 -4.62 3.35
C SER A 126 6.53 -3.43 3.42
N GLN A 127 7.75 -3.64 2.90
CA GLN A 127 8.72 -2.56 2.82
C GLN A 127 8.17 -1.38 2.00
N ALA A 128 7.49 -1.67 0.89
CA ALA A 128 6.84 -0.65 0.07
C ALA A 128 5.84 0.22 0.85
N MET A 129 5.08 -0.37 1.78
CA MET A 129 4.14 0.39 2.59
C MET A 129 4.84 1.25 3.66
N LYS A 130 5.95 0.77 4.22
CA LYS A 130 6.80 1.52 5.16
C LYS A 130 7.46 2.72 4.48
N ASP A 131 7.95 2.53 3.25
CA ASP A 131 8.67 3.54 2.47
C ASP A 131 7.76 4.52 1.74
N ALA A 132 6.46 4.20 1.60
CA ALA A 132 5.50 5.05 0.90
C ALA A 132 5.39 6.47 1.46
N GLY A 133 5.67 6.66 2.75
CA GLY A 133 5.71 7.97 3.41
C GLY A 133 4.38 8.74 3.39
N LEU A 134 3.28 8.06 3.09
CA LEU A 134 1.96 8.68 2.98
C LEU A 134 1.37 8.97 4.36
N THR A 135 0.62 10.06 4.45
CA THR A 135 -0.34 10.27 5.55
C THR A 135 -1.73 9.95 5.03
N TRP A 136 -2.50 9.15 5.77
CA TRP A 136 -3.84 8.73 5.36
C TRP A 136 -4.86 9.85 5.55
N ASN A 137 -4.70 10.92 4.79
CA ASN A 137 -5.66 12.01 4.67
C ASN A 137 -6.69 11.70 3.58
N GLN A 138 -7.67 12.58 3.42
CA GLN A 138 -8.74 12.45 2.42
C GLN A 138 -8.22 12.13 1.02
N SER A 139 -7.26 12.91 0.53
CA SER A 139 -6.74 12.79 -0.84
C SER A 139 -5.92 11.51 -1.04
N ASN A 140 -5.06 11.16 -0.08
CA ASN A 140 -4.24 9.97 -0.18
C ASN A 140 -5.08 8.69 -0.05
N LEU A 141 -6.09 8.69 0.82
CA LEU A 141 -7.04 7.59 0.93
C LEU A 141 -7.86 7.44 -0.35
N ASP A 142 -8.33 8.53 -0.96
CA ASP A 142 -9.10 8.46 -2.21
C ASP A 142 -8.29 7.79 -3.31
N ARG A 143 -7.08 8.27 -3.56
CA ARG A 143 -6.19 7.68 -4.57
C ARG A 143 -5.82 6.22 -4.24
N TYR A 144 -5.49 5.95 -2.98
CA TYR A 144 -5.09 4.61 -2.57
C TYR A 144 -6.25 3.62 -2.68
N LEU A 145 -7.45 4.00 -2.24
CA LEU A 145 -8.63 3.15 -2.37
C LEU A 145 -9.12 2.99 -3.82
N GLU A 146 -8.78 3.92 -4.70
CA GLU A 146 -9.05 3.78 -6.14
C GLU A 146 -8.12 2.75 -6.80
N ASN A 147 -6.82 2.83 -6.49
CA ASN A 147 -5.79 1.97 -7.08
C ASN A 147 -4.63 1.74 -6.10
N PRO A 148 -4.77 0.77 -5.17
CA PRO A 148 -3.76 0.54 -4.15
C PRO A 148 -2.37 0.24 -4.71
N ARG A 149 -2.29 -0.63 -5.73
CA ARG A 149 -1.01 -1.03 -6.34
C ARG A 149 -0.37 0.07 -7.19
N GLY A 150 -1.17 0.96 -7.74
CA GLY A 150 -0.68 2.13 -8.47
C GLY A 150 -0.10 3.19 -7.54
N VAL A 151 -0.64 3.32 -6.33
CA VAL A 151 -0.17 4.31 -5.35
C VAL A 151 1.00 3.77 -4.51
N VAL A 152 0.97 2.48 -4.15
CA VAL A 152 2.04 1.80 -3.41
C VAL A 152 2.42 0.52 -4.16
N PRO A 153 3.27 0.60 -5.17
CA PRO A 153 3.80 -0.57 -5.85
C PRO A 153 4.53 -1.48 -4.85
N GLY A 154 4.17 -2.76 -4.80
CA GLY A 154 4.70 -3.70 -3.80
C GLY A 154 3.90 -3.76 -2.49
N THR A 155 2.73 -3.12 -2.42
CA THR A 155 1.79 -3.39 -1.33
C THR A 155 1.35 -4.86 -1.36
N THR A 156 1.26 -5.46 -0.17
CA THR A 156 0.74 -6.84 0.00
C THR A 156 -0.79 -6.88 0.02
N MET A 157 -1.47 -5.73 0.06
CA MET A 157 -2.92 -5.66 0.00
C MET A 157 -3.43 -6.10 -1.37
N ALA A 158 -4.06 -7.28 -1.42
CA ALA A 158 -4.63 -7.86 -2.64
C ALA A 158 -6.04 -7.31 -2.89
N TYR A 159 -6.12 -6.04 -3.23
CA TYR A 159 -7.39 -5.35 -3.46
C TYR A 159 -7.34 -4.55 -4.77
N ASN A 160 -8.41 -4.64 -5.58
CA ASN A 160 -8.46 -3.98 -6.89
C ASN A 160 -8.94 -2.53 -6.84
N GLY A 161 -9.35 -2.09 -5.67
CA GLY A 161 -9.82 -0.74 -5.42
C GLY A 161 -11.31 -0.53 -5.70
N VAL A 162 -11.83 0.59 -5.20
CA VAL A 162 -13.19 1.09 -5.41
C VAL A 162 -13.17 2.10 -6.53
N LYS A 163 -13.77 1.80 -7.66
CA LYS A 163 -13.75 2.69 -8.84
C LYS A 163 -14.79 3.81 -8.76
N ASP A 164 -15.88 3.56 -8.07
CA ASP A 164 -16.91 4.55 -7.83
C ASP A 164 -16.49 5.58 -6.79
N ALA A 165 -16.46 6.86 -7.18
CA ALA A 165 -15.98 7.93 -6.32
C ALA A 165 -16.91 8.17 -5.11
N ALA A 166 -18.23 8.01 -5.26
CA ALA A 166 -19.17 8.22 -4.17
C ALA A 166 -19.00 7.12 -3.10
N GLN A 167 -18.79 5.88 -3.52
CA GLN A 167 -18.52 4.77 -2.61
C GLN A 167 -17.17 4.96 -1.90
N ARG A 168 -16.13 5.45 -2.59
CA ARG A 168 -14.85 5.77 -1.94
C ARG A 168 -15.02 6.86 -0.89
N GLN A 169 -15.75 7.93 -1.19
CA GLN A 169 -16.04 8.99 -0.23
C GLN A 169 -16.81 8.47 0.99
N ALA A 170 -17.80 7.60 0.78
CA ALA A 170 -18.53 6.98 1.88
C ALA A 170 -17.60 6.13 2.77
N ALA A 171 -16.72 5.32 2.18
CA ALA A 171 -15.73 4.56 2.92
C ALA A 171 -14.77 5.47 3.71
N ILE A 172 -14.24 6.53 3.09
CA ILE A 172 -13.32 7.47 3.75
C ILE A 172 -14.01 8.21 4.91
N ASN A 173 -15.25 8.63 4.71
CA ASN A 173 -16.01 9.29 5.75
C ASN A 173 -16.24 8.35 6.95
N TYR A 174 -16.48 7.08 6.70
CA TYR A 174 -16.57 6.08 7.77
C TYR A 174 -15.22 5.88 8.47
N LEU A 175 -14.10 5.77 7.73
CA LEU A 175 -12.76 5.66 8.30
C LEU A 175 -12.38 6.81 9.24
N LYS A 176 -12.95 8.00 9.06
CA LYS A 176 -12.75 9.15 9.96
C LYS A 176 -13.41 8.96 11.32
N THR A 177 -14.37 8.06 11.43
CA THR A 177 -15.13 7.81 12.66
C THR A 177 -14.53 6.71 13.53
N LEU A 178 -13.59 5.93 12.98
CA LEU A 178 -12.89 4.85 13.67
C LEU A 178 -11.69 5.42 14.45
#